data_2d4d16febe2da06c381d9f194d386606
#
_entry.id   2d4d16febe2da06c381d9f194d386606
#
_cell.length_a   1.000
_cell.length_b   1.000
_cell.length_c   1.000
_cell.angle_alpha   90.00
_cell.angle_beta   90.00
_cell.angle_gamma   90.00
#
_symmetry.space_group_name_H-M   'P 1'
#
loop_
_entity.id
_entity.type
_entity.pdbx_description
1 polymer ?
#
loop_
_entity_poly.entity_id
_entity_poly.type
_entity_poly.pdbx_seq_one_letter_code
_entity_poly.pdbx_strand_id
1 'polypeptide(L)'
;ENSDVDLAPMVLGATTTGLSPYELAGAYMMYGDGGRMTSLHSYTSVRDYQGNEILEKDIVTTQAIGEDTAYIMNRLLHSVLFDAGGTARGIHPDANIMDSIGKTGTTNDNKDVWFVGLTPKYVMATWYGYDKNEPMDDYNNYYIYKNKGSQKGHPGASAFAEVMDTIQADLSEEEIVEWEKPDSVEIGAFCTISGDIPTDGCPRGTGYYKTGV
;
A
#
# COMPACT_ATOMS: atom_id res chain seq x y z
N GLU A 1 5.98 -28.85 5.86
CA GLU A 1 5.11 -28.55 7.01
C GLU A 1 4.68 -27.10 6.89
N ASN A 2 3.37 -26.88 6.78
CA ASN A 2 2.80 -25.53 6.73
C ASN A 2 2.88 -24.89 8.14
N SER A 3 3.99 -24.25 8.44
CA SER A 3 4.22 -23.57 9.73
C SER A 3 3.46 -22.24 9.87
N ASP A 4 2.91 -21.70 8.77
CA ASP A 4 2.21 -20.41 8.74
C ASP A 4 0.68 -20.52 8.84
N VAL A 5 0.18 -21.60 9.44
CA VAL A 5 -1.28 -21.85 9.60
C VAL A 5 -1.85 -21.27 10.90
N ASP A 6 -1.01 -20.69 11.75
CA ASP A 6 -1.46 -20.09 12.99
C ASP A 6 -2.05 -18.70 12.72
N LEU A 7 -3.36 -18.56 12.97
CA LEU A 7 -4.14 -17.36 12.60
C LEU A 7 -3.63 -16.08 13.27
N ALA A 8 -3.18 -16.16 14.51
CA ALA A 8 -2.79 -14.96 15.26
C ALA A 8 -1.49 -14.32 14.72
N PRO A 9 -0.39 -15.05 14.48
CA PRO A 9 0.78 -14.52 13.81
C PRO A 9 0.48 -14.05 12.38
N MET A 10 -0.31 -14.80 11.62
CA MET A 10 -0.64 -14.48 10.24
C MET A 10 -1.39 -13.15 10.13
N VAL A 11 -2.36 -12.88 11.01
CA VAL A 11 -3.11 -11.60 11.04
C VAL A 11 -2.20 -10.41 11.32
N LEU A 12 -1.13 -10.61 12.09
CA LEU A 12 -0.12 -9.59 12.38
C LEU A 12 0.97 -9.48 11.31
N GLY A 13 0.92 -10.32 10.27
CA GLY A 13 1.93 -10.36 9.20
C GLY A 13 3.23 -11.08 9.60
N ALA A 14 3.22 -11.82 10.72
CA ALA A 14 4.36 -12.61 11.14
C ALA A 14 4.31 -13.99 10.50
N THR A 15 5.09 -14.19 9.43
CA THR A 15 5.25 -15.47 8.74
C THR A 15 6.60 -16.10 9.08
N THR A 16 6.70 -17.43 9.03
CA THR A 16 7.92 -18.15 9.39
C THR A 16 9.09 -17.89 8.43
N THR A 17 8.78 -17.82 7.13
CA THR A 17 9.79 -17.63 6.08
C THR A 17 9.88 -16.19 5.60
N GLY A 18 8.92 -15.32 5.97
CA GLY A 18 8.81 -13.96 5.47
C GLY A 18 8.30 -13.90 4.03
N LEU A 19 8.29 -12.69 3.51
CA LEU A 19 7.93 -12.37 2.12
C LEU A 19 9.02 -11.46 1.52
N SER A 20 9.25 -11.59 0.23
CA SER A 20 10.08 -10.65 -0.49
C SER A 20 9.29 -9.35 -0.79
N PRO A 21 9.96 -8.20 -1.01
CA PRO A 21 9.30 -6.98 -1.48
C PRO A 21 8.51 -7.19 -2.78
N TYR A 22 8.98 -8.06 -3.65
CA TYR A 22 8.33 -8.40 -4.90
C TYR A 22 6.98 -9.10 -4.69
N GLU A 23 6.94 -10.10 -3.81
CA GLU A 23 5.70 -10.81 -3.45
C GLU A 23 4.72 -9.89 -2.73
N LEU A 24 5.23 -9.05 -1.83
CA LEU A 24 4.39 -8.13 -1.08
C LEU A 24 3.81 -7.03 -1.97
N ALA A 25 4.58 -6.48 -2.90
CA ALA A 25 4.07 -5.55 -3.91
C ALA A 25 2.98 -6.21 -4.75
N GLY A 26 3.20 -7.45 -5.20
CA GLY A 26 2.21 -8.23 -5.93
C GLY A 26 0.92 -8.47 -5.16
N ALA A 27 1.02 -8.78 -3.87
CA ALA A 27 -0.16 -8.96 -3.02
C ALA A 27 -0.97 -7.68 -2.83
N TYR A 28 -0.31 -6.51 -2.76
CA TYR A 28 -0.99 -5.24 -2.56
C TYR A 28 -1.61 -4.66 -3.83
N MET A 29 -1.21 -5.09 -5.04
CA MET A 29 -1.75 -4.55 -6.30
C MET A 29 -3.28 -4.65 -6.37
N MET A 30 -3.89 -5.67 -5.76
CA MET A 30 -5.35 -5.84 -5.77
C MET A 30 -6.11 -4.67 -5.14
N TYR A 31 -5.52 -3.94 -4.18
CA TYR A 31 -6.14 -2.78 -3.56
C TYR A 31 -6.10 -1.53 -4.45
N GLY A 32 -5.23 -1.53 -5.46
CA GLY A 32 -5.13 -0.47 -6.46
C GLY A 32 -5.81 -0.81 -7.79
N ASP A 33 -6.11 -2.09 -8.05
CA ASP A 33 -6.63 -2.59 -9.32
C ASP A 33 -8.00 -3.28 -9.20
N GLY A 34 -8.94 -2.69 -8.45
CA GLY A 34 -10.32 -3.18 -8.36
C GLY A 34 -10.45 -4.63 -7.89
N GLY A 35 -9.53 -5.10 -7.06
CA GLY A 35 -9.52 -6.46 -6.51
C GLY A 35 -8.84 -7.50 -7.39
N ARG A 36 -8.22 -7.11 -8.50
CA ARG A 36 -7.54 -8.00 -9.42
C ARG A 36 -6.09 -8.21 -9.03
N MET A 37 -5.61 -9.42 -9.24
CA MET A 37 -4.20 -9.79 -9.12
C MET A 37 -3.69 -10.27 -10.48
N THR A 38 -2.58 -9.71 -10.92
CA THR A 38 -1.86 -10.15 -12.11
C THR A 38 -0.65 -10.98 -11.69
N SER A 39 -0.38 -12.07 -12.41
CA SER A 39 0.76 -12.92 -12.15
C SER A 39 2.07 -12.12 -12.17
N LEU A 40 2.89 -12.26 -11.13
CA LEU A 40 4.14 -11.54 -11.02
C LEU A 40 5.11 -11.94 -12.14
N HIS A 41 5.70 -10.94 -12.79
CA HIS A 41 6.64 -11.14 -13.89
C HIS A 41 7.64 -9.99 -13.93
N SER A 42 8.85 -10.27 -14.37
CA SER A 42 9.92 -9.30 -14.56
C SER A 42 10.21 -9.00 -16.05
N TYR A 43 9.55 -9.72 -16.94
CA TYR A 43 9.59 -9.52 -18.40
C TYR A 43 8.24 -9.93 -19.01
N THR A 44 7.91 -9.34 -20.15
CA THR A 44 6.75 -9.71 -20.96
C THR A 44 7.16 -10.59 -22.13
N SER A 45 8.24 -10.23 -22.81
CA SER A 45 8.86 -11.04 -23.88
C SER A 45 10.37 -10.85 -23.90
N VAL A 46 11.06 -11.83 -24.43
CA VAL A 46 12.51 -11.76 -24.74
C VAL A 46 12.69 -11.99 -26.23
N ARG A 47 13.44 -11.14 -26.89
CA ARG A 47 13.71 -11.23 -28.33
C ARG A 47 15.21 -11.35 -28.61
N ASP A 48 15.54 -12.11 -29.67
CA ASP A 48 16.91 -12.19 -30.15
C ASP A 48 17.34 -10.90 -30.88
N TYR A 49 18.61 -10.86 -31.32
CA TYR A 49 19.16 -9.73 -32.05
C TYR A 49 18.54 -9.52 -33.45
N GLN A 50 17.81 -10.49 -33.97
CA GLN A 50 17.07 -10.44 -35.24
C GLN A 50 15.62 -9.98 -35.04
N GLY A 51 15.19 -9.82 -33.79
CA GLY A 51 13.84 -9.43 -33.43
C GLY A 51 12.86 -10.61 -33.26
N ASN A 52 13.33 -11.86 -33.42
CA ASN A 52 12.49 -13.03 -33.18
C ASN A 52 12.24 -13.20 -31.69
N GLU A 53 11.00 -13.50 -31.35
CA GLU A 53 10.61 -13.78 -29.97
C GLU A 53 11.10 -15.16 -29.54
N ILE A 54 11.88 -15.19 -28.44
CA ILE A 54 12.47 -16.42 -27.88
C ILE A 54 11.69 -16.90 -26.66
N LEU A 55 11.17 -15.96 -25.85
CA LEU A 55 10.36 -16.23 -24.67
C LEU A 55 9.22 -15.22 -24.58
N GLU A 56 8.04 -15.71 -24.33
CA GLU A 56 6.86 -14.93 -23.96
C GLU A 56 6.40 -15.39 -22.58
N LYS A 57 6.00 -14.42 -21.74
CA LYS A 57 5.45 -14.73 -20.43
C LYS A 57 3.93 -14.74 -20.53
N ASP A 58 3.34 -15.84 -20.14
CA ASP A 58 1.90 -15.94 -19.98
C ASP A 58 1.47 -15.15 -18.74
N ILE A 59 0.84 -13.99 -18.98
CA ILE A 59 0.41 -13.07 -17.92
C ILE A 59 -1.07 -13.32 -17.66
N VAL A 60 -1.36 -13.83 -16.47
CA VAL A 60 -2.72 -14.14 -16.04
C VAL A 60 -3.19 -13.14 -14.99
N THR A 61 -4.36 -12.57 -15.23
CA THR A 61 -5.05 -11.70 -14.26
C THR A 61 -6.29 -12.41 -13.72
N THR A 62 -6.46 -12.44 -12.40
CA THR A 62 -7.59 -13.08 -11.71
C THR A 62 -8.22 -12.10 -10.74
N GLN A 63 -9.53 -12.22 -10.52
CA GLN A 63 -10.24 -11.50 -9.46
C GLN A 63 -9.94 -12.18 -8.12
N ALA A 64 -9.16 -11.54 -7.26
CA ALA A 64 -8.77 -12.07 -5.95
C ALA A 64 -9.78 -11.71 -4.85
N ILE A 65 -10.30 -10.49 -4.87
CA ILE A 65 -11.33 -9.97 -3.94
C ILE A 65 -12.36 -9.15 -4.71
N GLY A 66 -13.54 -8.93 -4.13
CA GLY A 66 -14.54 -8.06 -4.73
C GLY A 66 -14.05 -6.62 -4.89
N GLU A 67 -14.49 -5.94 -5.93
CA GLU A 67 -14.16 -4.56 -6.24
C GLU A 67 -14.54 -3.60 -5.09
N ASP A 68 -15.70 -3.82 -4.49
CA ASP A 68 -16.16 -3.10 -3.31
C ASP A 68 -15.21 -3.26 -2.12
N THR A 69 -14.76 -4.48 -1.86
CA THR A 69 -13.80 -4.78 -0.80
C THR A 69 -12.45 -4.12 -1.07
N ALA A 70 -11.98 -4.17 -2.31
CA ALA A 70 -10.73 -3.54 -2.73
C ALA A 70 -10.78 -2.02 -2.53
N TYR A 71 -11.88 -1.38 -2.95
CA TYR A 71 -12.04 0.07 -2.80
C TYR A 71 -12.16 0.50 -1.33
N ILE A 72 -12.93 -0.21 -0.51
CA ILE A 72 -13.03 0.09 0.93
C ILE A 72 -11.66 -0.05 1.60
N MET A 73 -10.91 -1.12 1.27
CA MET A 73 -9.57 -1.31 1.81
C MET A 73 -8.59 -0.24 1.33
N ASN A 74 -8.71 0.19 0.07
CA ASN A 74 -7.94 1.31 -0.48
C ASN A 74 -8.17 2.57 0.37
N ARG A 75 -9.42 2.92 0.71
CA ARG A 75 -9.71 4.09 1.56
C ARG A 75 -9.22 3.95 3.00
N LEU A 76 -9.20 2.74 3.55
CA LEU A 76 -8.56 2.48 4.84
C LEU A 76 -7.03 2.65 4.77
N LEU A 77 -6.40 2.22 3.69
CA LEU A 77 -4.96 2.40 3.47
C LEU A 77 -4.58 3.87 3.19
N HIS A 78 -5.50 4.66 2.62
CA HIS A 78 -5.33 6.10 2.46
C HIS A 78 -5.17 6.81 3.82
N SER A 79 -5.92 6.40 4.84
CA SER A 79 -5.85 6.99 6.18
C SER A 79 -4.47 6.89 6.83
N VAL A 80 -3.67 5.89 6.45
CA VAL A 80 -2.29 5.71 6.94
C VAL A 80 -1.38 6.89 6.59
N LEU A 81 -1.63 7.52 5.43
CA LEU A 81 -0.84 8.63 4.89
C LEU A 81 -1.43 10.01 5.21
N PHE A 82 -2.75 10.09 5.30
CA PHE A 82 -3.45 11.39 5.34
C PHE A 82 -4.13 11.71 6.67
N ASP A 83 -4.57 10.71 7.45
CA ASP A 83 -5.34 10.97 8.67
C ASP A 83 -4.46 11.24 9.89
N ALA A 84 -5.05 11.89 10.90
CA ALA A 84 -4.35 12.33 12.12
C ALA A 84 -3.69 11.18 12.92
N GLY A 85 -4.21 9.96 12.82
CA GLY A 85 -3.68 8.75 13.47
C GLY A 85 -2.80 7.89 12.57
N GLY A 86 -2.57 8.30 11.33
CA GLY A 86 -1.82 7.50 10.35
C GLY A 86 -0.36 7.33 10.72
N THR A 87 0.15 6.10 10.58
CA THR A 87 1.53 5.74 10.99
C THR A 87 2.61 6.30 10.05
N ALA A 88 2.23 6.77 8.85
CA ALA A 88 3.09 7.48 7.91
C ALA A 88 2.48 8.83 7.49
N ARG A 89 1.71 9.44 8.38
CA ARG A 89 1.01 10.69 8.10
C ARG A 89 1.93 11.78 7.56
N GLY A 90 1.51 12.39 6.45
CA GLY A 90 2.22 13.48 5.79
C GLY A 90 3.45 13.05 5.00
N ILE A 91 3.67 11.74 4.83
CA ILE A 91 4.74 11.18 4.01
C ILE A 91 4.09 10.48 2.83
N HIS A 92 3.84 11.21 1.76
CA HIS A 92 3.19 10.75 0.54
C HIS A 92 3.71 11.54 -0.66
N PRO A 93 3.60 11.02 -1.89
CA PRO A 93 3.86 11.78 -3.10
C PRO A 93 2.96 13.02 -3.20
N ASP A 94 3.25 13.91 -4.14
CA ASP A 94 2.41 15.08 -4.37
C ASP A 94 0.97 14.66 -4.74
N ALA A 95 0.06 14.82 -3.78
CA ALA A 95 -1.35 14.45 -3.93
C ALA A 95 -2.11 15.33 -4.94
N ASN A 96 -1.52 16.44 -5.41
CA ASN A 96 -2.10 17.23 -6.51
C ASN A 96 -1.88 16.57 -7.87
N ILE A 97 -0.93 15.64 -7.97
CA ILE A 97 -0.69 14.88 -9.20
C ILE A 97 -1.53 13.61 -9.17
N MET A 98 -1.34 12.78 -8.13
CA MET A 98 -2.04 11.48 -8.07
C MET A 98 -2.27 11.07 -6.60
N ASP A 99 -3.44 10.50 -6.31
CA ASP A 99 -3.74 9.96 -4.98
C ASP A 99 -2.81 8.79 -4.62
N SER A 100 -2.62 8.55 -3.34
CA SER A 100 -1.76 7.48 -2.87
C SER A 100 -2.29 6.82 -1.60
N ILE A 101 -1.96 5.55 -1.45
CA ILE A 101 -2.29 4.74 -0.28
C ILE A 101 -1.05 4.00 0.20
N GLY A 102 -1.04 3.54 1.44
CA GLY A 102 0.11 2.80 1.93
C GLY A 102 -0.12 2.11 3.27
N LYS A 103 0.85 1.25 3.60
CA LYS A 103 0.88 0.55 4.89
C LYS A 103 2.30 0.41 5.39
N THR A 104 2.50 0.74 6.65
CA THR A 104 3.76 0.54 7.38
C THR A 104 3.79 -0.84 8.03
N GLY A 105 4.97 -1.43 8.13
CA GLY A 105 5.24 -2.62 8.92
C GLY A 105 6.52 -2.42 9.73
N THR A 106 6.50 -2.81 11.00
CA THR A 106 7.69 -2.75 11.86
C THR A 106 7.64 -3.95 12.80
N THR A 107 8.68 -4.77 12.76
CA THR A 107 8.81 -5.89 13.70
C THR A 107 9.24 -5.41 15.09
N ASN A 108 9.09 -6.29 16.08
CA ASN A 108 9.59 -6.04 17.41
C ASN A 108 11.11 -5.77 17.37
N ASP A 109 11.58 -4.86 18.22
CA ASP A 109 12.96 -4.41 18.29
C ASP A 109 13.47 -3.71 17.01
N ASN A 110 12.57 -3.26 16.13
CA ASN A 110 12.89 -2.58 14.86
C ASN A 110 13.88 -3.36 13.99
N LYS A 111 13.74 -4.67 13.90
CA LYS A 111 14.62 -5.51 13.08
C LYS A 111 14.31 -5.40 11.59
N ASP A 112 13.01 -5.27 11.27
CA ASP A 112 12.52 -5.07 9.92
C ASP A 112 11.56 -3.88 9.89
N VAL A 113 11.77 -3.01 8.94
CA VAL A 113 10.88 -1.88 8.67
C VAL A 113 10.40 -1.96 7.23
N TRP A 114 9.10 -2.08 7.08
CA TRP A 114 8.43 -2.27 5.80
C TRP A 114 7.52 -1.10 5.49
N PHE A 115 7.42 -0.78 4.22
CA PHE A 115 6.37 0.05 3.69
C PHE A 115 5.94 -0.46 2.33
N VAL A 116 4.62 -0.52 2.11
CA VAL A 116 4.05 -0.70 0.78
C VAL A 116 3.20 0.51 0.47
N GLY A 117 3.48 1.15 -0.64
CA GLY A 117 2.73 2.30 -1.14
C GLY A 117 2.23 2.03 -2.55
N LEU A 118 1.07 2.58 -2.87
CA LEU A 118 0.45 2.51 -4.18
C LEU A 118 -0.01 3.89 -4.63
N THR A 119 0.07 4.11 -5.92
CA THR A 119 -0.71 5.09 -6.67
C THR A 119 -1.63 4.33 -7.62
N PRO A 120 -2.57 4.97 -8.32
CA PRO A 120 -3.39 4.28 -9.33
C PRO A 120 -2.60 3.57 -10.45
N LYS A 121 -1.32 3.90 -10.65
CA LYS A 121 -0.46 3.34 -11.71
C LYS A 121 0.65 2.43 -11.22
N TYR A 122 1.12 2.62 -9.98
CA TYR A 122 2.33 1.98 -9.48
C TYR A 122 2.14 1.40 -8.09
N VAL A 123 2.82 0.31 -7.83
CA VAL A 123 2.98 -0.26 -6.50
C VAL A 123 4.46 -0.38 -6.17
N MET A 124 4.83 0.01 -4.96
CA MET A 124 6.21 -0.07 -4.47
C MET A 124 6.23 -0.65 -3.07
N ALA A 125 6.98 -1.72 -2.87
CA ALA A 125 7.30 -2.26 -1.57
C ALA A 125 8.75 -1.97 -1.22
N THR A 126 8.98 -1.52 0.00
CA THR A 126 10.31 -1.24 0.53
C THR A 126 10.54 -2.02 1.81
N TRP A 127 11.72 -2.54 1.95
CA TRP A 127 12.21 -3.16 3.17
C TRP A 127 13.52 -2.49 3.60
N TYR A 128 13.65 -2.30 4.91
CA TYR A 128 14.85 -1.79 5.53
C TYR A 128 15.17 -2.62 6.76
N GLY A 129 16.38 -3.13 6.82
CA GLY A 129 16.85 -4.01 7.87
C GLY A 129 18.28 -4.48 7.61
N TYR A 130 18.79 -5.32 8.48
CA TYR A 130 20.07 -6.00 8.28
C TYR A 130 19.86 -7.41 7.73
N ASP A 131 20.83 -7.93 6.95
CA ASP A 131 20.82 -9.30 6.43
C ASP A 131 20.72 -10.35 7.55
N LYS A 132 21.25 -10.04 8.70
CA LYS A 132 21.03 -10.79 9.93
C LYS A 132 19.90 -10.15 10.71
N ASN A 133 19.01 -10.96 11.26
CA ASN A 133 17.87 -10.50 12.05
C ASN A 133 18.34 -9.87 13.39
N GLU A 134 18.92 -8.68 13.29
CA GLU A 134 19.47 -7.90 14.40
C GLU A 134 18.69 -6.58 14.56
N PRO A 135 18.51 -6.05 15.77
CA PRO A 135 17.88 -4.75 15.98
C PRO A 135 18.65 -3.62 15.29
N MET A 136 17.92 -2.67 14.72
CA MET A 136 18.50 -1.44 14.19
C MET A 136 18.62 -0.42 15.32
N ASP A 137 19.72 -0.44 16.06
CA ASP A 137 19.94 0.39 17.25
C ASP A 137 19.81 1.90 16.97
N ASP A 138 20.18 2.33 15.77
CA ASP A 138 20.12 3.73 15.33
C ASP A 138 18.82 4.10 14.62
N TYR A 139 17.83 3.21 14.52
CA TYR A 139 16.58 3.47 13.83
C TYR A 139 15.91 4.79 14.27
N ASN A 140 15.86 5.06 15.56
CA ASN A 140 15.31 6.29 16.11
C ASN A 140 16.18 7.52 15.85
N ASN A 141 17.49 7.37 15.71
CA ASN A 141 18.43 8.47 15.48
C ASN A 141 18.61 8.78 14.01
N TYR A 142 18.58 7.77 13.15
CA TYR A 142 18.78 7.91 11.71
C TYR A 142 17.56 8.52 11.03
N TYR A 143 16.35 8.29 11.55
CA TYR A 143 15.08 8.74 10.98
C TYR A 143 14.45 9.93 11.68
N ILE A 144 15.14 10.58 12.58
CA ILE A 144 14.85 11.98 12.95
C ILE A 144 15.33 12.85 11.78
N TYR A 145 14.66 12.72 10.64
CA TYR A 145 15.11 13.31 9.43
C TYR A 145 14.88 14.79 9.34
N LYS A 146 15.90 15.37 9.15
CA LYS A 146 16.47 16.42 8.28
C LYS A 146 15.52 17.14 7.28
N ASN A 147 14.27 16.80 7.12
CA ASN A 147 13.43 17.49 6.17
C ASN A 147 12.05 17.84 6.70
N LYS A 148 11.86 19.15 6.83
CA LYS A 148 10.56 19.83 6.90
C LYS A 148 9.71 19.53 8.15
N GLY A 149 10.23 19.88 9.32
CA GLY A 149 9.40 20.10 10.51
C GLY A 149 9.04 18.84 11.27
N SER A 150 9.93 18.38 12.15
CA SER A 150 9.67 17.61 13.39
C SER A 150 8.73 16.39 13.34
N GLN A 151 8.51 15.73 12.23
CA GLN A 151 7.84 14.43 12.22
C GLN A 151 8.87 13.33 12.05
N LYS A 152 8.78 12.29 12.88
CA LYS A 152 9.57 11.05 12.72
C LYS A 152 9.23 10.46 11.36
N GLY A 153 10.13 10.56 10.41
CA GLY A 153 9.93 10.00 9.08
C GLY A 153 9.94 8.47 9.10
N HIS A 154 9.12 7.85 8.29
CA HIS A 154 9.19 6.42 8.01
C HIS A 154 10.03 6.21 6.74
N PRO A 155 11.19 5.49 6.80
CA PRO A 155 12.14 5.44 5.68
C PRO A 155 11.52 4.91 4.39
N GLY A 156 10.77 3.83 4.49
CA GLY A 156 10.10 3.26 3.33
C GLY A 156 9.03 4.17 2.73
N ALA A 157 8.27 4.89 3.56
CA ALA A 157 7.31 5.86 3.07
C ALA A 157 8.00 7.05 2.40
N SER A 158 9.13 7.52 2.96
CA SER A 158 9.91 8.62 2.36
C SER A 158 10.50 8.20 1.01
N ALA A 159 11.05 6.99 0.91
CA ALA A 159 11.55 6.45 -0.35
C ALA A 159 10.42 6.33 -1.39
N PHE A 160 9.24 5.84 -0.99
CA PHE A 160 8.07 5.77 -1.86
C PHE A 160 7.67 7.16 -2.37
N ALA A 161 7.57 8.15 -1.48
CA ALA A 161 7.19 9.51 -1.85
C ALA A 161 8.17 10.10 -2.88
N GLU A 162 9.48 10.05 -2.61
CA GLU A 162 10.51 10.59 -3.51
C GLU A 162 10.54 9.90 -4.88
N VAL A 163 10.41 8.57 -4.90
CA VAL A 163 10.39 7.79 -6.16
C VAL A 163 9.15 8.12 -6.96
N MET A 164 7.96 8.16 -6.32
CA MET A 164 6.72 8.46 -7.03
C MET A 164 6.68 9.90 -7.51
N ASP A 165 7.14 10.87 -6.72
CA ASP A 165 7.27 12.26 -7.16
C ASP A 165 8.17 12.39 -8.41
N THR A 166 9.26 11.63 -8.43
CA THR A 166 10.17 11.61 -9.60
C THR A 166 9.50 11.00 -10.83
N ILE A 167 8.81 9.87 -10.67
CA ILE A 167 8.12 9.19 -11.78
C ILE A 167 6.95 10.04 -12.30
N GLN A 168 6.22 10.68 -11.39
CA GLN A 168 5.01 11.44 -11.70
C GLN A 168 5.30 12.83 -12.30
N ALA A 169 6.49 13.38 -12.06
CA ALA A 169 6.88 14.70 -12.55
C ALA A 169 6.82 14.84 -14.08
N ASP A 170 7.00 13.73 -14.81
CA ASP A 170 7.02 13.71 -16.27
C ASP A 170 5.70 13.19 -16.88
N LEU A 171 4.66 12.91 -16.07
CA LEU A 171 3.37 12.46 -16.58
C LEU A 171 2.60 13.60 -17.22
N SER A 172 2.01 13.32 -18.39
CA SER A 172 1.03 14.20 -19.01
C SER A 172 -0.31 14.16 -18.29
N GLU A 173 -1.16 15.16 -18.48
CA GLU A 173 -2.51 15.20 -17.87
C GLU A 173 -3.37 13.97 -18.23
N GLU A 174 -3.18 13.39 -19.42
CA GLU A 174 -3.89 12.19 -19.86
C GLU A 174 -3.42 10.91 -19.12
N GLU A 175 -2.23 10.95 -18.57
CA GLU A 175 -1.65 9.84 -17.80
C GLU A 175 -1.98 9.88 -16.32
N ILE A 176 -2.51 11.00 -15.84
CA ILE A 176 -2.99 11.15 -14.45
C ILE A 176 -4.33 10.42 -14.34
N VAL A 177 -4.41 9.47 -13.44
CA VAL A 177 -5.59 8.65 -13.20
C VAL A 177 -5.93 8.64 -11.71
N GLU A 178 -7.21 8.48 -11.41
CA GLU A 178 -7.74 8.38 -10.06
C GLU A 178 -8.36 6.99 -9.82
N TRP A 179 -8.51 6.62 -8.56
CA TRP A 179 -9.29 5.44 -8.20
C TRP A 179 -10.78 5.77 -8.27
N GLU A 180 -11.48 5.13 -9.17
CA GLU A 180 -12.91 5.28 -9.31
C GLU A 180 -13.64 4.51 -8.18
N LYS A 181 -14.63 5.18 -7.57
CA LYS A 181 -15.50 4.53 -6.59
C LYS A 181 -16.52 3.65 -7.34
N PRO A 182 -16.54 2.33 -7.07
CA PRO A 182 -17.53 1.45 -7.69
C PRO A 182 -18.95 1.73 -7.20
N ASP A 183 -19.94 1.45 -8.05
CA ASP A 183 -21.38 1.62 -7.71
C ASP A 183 -21.82 0.74 -6.54
N SER A 184 -21.10 -0.35 -6.31
CA SER A 184 -21.31 -1.25 -5.17
C SER A 184 -20.82 -0.69 -3.82
N VAL A 185 -20.28 0.54 -3.81
CA VAL A 185 -19.87 1.23 -2.58
C VAL A 185 -20.61 2.54 -2.41
N GLU A 186 -21.19 2.73 -1.24
CA GLU A 186 -21.80 4.00 -0.82
C GLU A 186 -20.97 4.70 0.25
N ILE A 187 -21.06 6.02 0.28
CA ILE A 187 -20.42 6.86 1.29
C ILE A 187 -21.47 7.26 2.30
N GLY A 188 -21.24 6.95 3.57
CA GLY A 188 -22.13 7.28 4.66
C GLY A 188 -21.42 7.93 5.84
N ALA A 189 -22.19 8.41 6.79
CA ALA A 189 -21.65 8.92 8.05
C ALA A 189 -21.71 7.84 9.13
N PHE A 190 -20.71 7.83 10.02
CA PHE A 190 -20.73 7.02 11.25
C PHE A 190 -20.43 7.89 12.46
N CYS A 191 -20.88 7.44 13.64
CA CYS A 191 -20.52 8.08 14.90
C CYS A 191 -19.08 7.69 15.28
N THR A 192 -18.19 8.67 15.41
CA THR A 192 -16.77 8.38 15.71
C THR A 192 -16.54 7.85 17.14
N ILE A 193 -17.59 7.86 17.99
CA ILE A 193 -17.52 7.33 19.36
C ILE A 193 -17.99 5.87 19.41
N SER A 194 -19.14 5.56 18.78
CA SER A 194 -19.73 4.22 18.86
C SER A 194 -19.45 3.35 17.63
N GLY A 195 -19.11 3.95 16.49
CA GLY A 195 -19.00 3.25 15.21
C GLY A 195 -20.33 3.05 14.47
N ASP A 196 -21.48 3.32 15.11
CA ASP A 196 -22.82 3.09 14.58
C ASP A 196 -23.32 4.26 13.73
N ILE A 197 -24.56 4.14 13.22
CA ILE A 197 -25.29 5.22 12.56
C ILE A 197 -25.40 6.42 13.52
N PRO A 198 -24.99 7.63 13.09
CA PRO A 198 -24.89 8.77 13.99
C PRO A 198 -26.29 9.26 14.40
N THR A 199 -26.48 9.45 15.69
CA THR A 199 -27.64 10.13 16.27
C THR A 199 -27.38 11.60 16.49
N ASP A 200 -28.38 12.37 16.94
CA ASP A 200 -28.25 13.80 17.25
C ASP A 200 -27.18 14.03 18.32
N GLY A 201 -26.24 14.94 18.02
CA GLY A 201 -25.14 15.29 18.91
C GLY A 201 -23.91 14.36 18.83
N CYS A 202 -23.95 13.31 18.02
CA CYS A 202 -22.83 12.42 17.80
C CYS A 202 -21.80 13.05 16.82
N PRO A 203 -20.51 13.10 17.15
CA PRO A 203 -19.49 13.53 16.19
C PRO A 203 -19.44 12.55 15.04
N ARG A 204 -19.38 13.08 13.81
CA ARG A 204 -19.53 12.30 12.58
C ARG A 204 -18.20 12.11 11.87
N GLY A 205 -17.94 10.89 11.45
CA GLY A 205 -16.90 10.51 10.50
C GLY A 205 -17.51 10.06 9.17
N THR A 206 -16.68 10.00 8.14
CA THR A 206 -17.04 9.46 6.83
C THR A 206 -16.64 7.99 6.74
N GLY A 207 -17.58 7.13 6.37
CA GLY A 207 -17.36 5.71 6.15
C GLY A 207 -17.71 5.28 4.72
N TYR A 208 -17.19 4.14 4.32
CA TYR A 208 -17.44 3.51 3.04
C TYR A 208 -18.09 2.15 3.28
N TYR A 209 -19.21 1.89 2.63
CA TYR A 209 -20.05 0.73 2.89
C TYR A 209 -20.40 0.02 1.60
N LYS A 210 -20.55 -1.30 1.66
CA LYS A 210 -21.11 -2.05 0.53
C LYS A 210 -22.58 -1.75 0.38
N THR A 211 -23.06 -1.52 -0.84
CA THR A 211 -24.47 -1.34 -1.12
C THR A 211 -25.25 -2.64 -0.92
N GLY A 212 -26.43 -2.55 -0.32
CA GLY A 212 -27.34 -3.70 -0.19
C GLY A 212 -26.99 -4.72 0.90
N VAL A 213 -26.17 -4.33 1.88
CA VAL A 213 -25.85 -5.14 3.07
C VAL A 213 -26.63 -4.62 4.27
#